data_2a2c7e48417aee1334cc7661a6628d1d
#
_entry.id   2a2c7e48417aee1334cc7661a6628d1d
#
_cell.length_a   1.000
_cell.length_b   1.000
_cell.length_c   1.000
_cell.angle_alpha   90.00
_cell.angle_beta   90.00
_cell.angle_gamma   90.00
#
_symmetry.space_group_name_H-M   'P 1'
#
loop_
_entity.id
_entity.type
_entity.pdbx_description
1 polymer ?
#
loop_
_entity_poly.entity_id
_entity_poly.type
_entity_poly.pdbx_seq_one_letter_code
_entity_poly.pdbx_strand_id
1 'polypeptide(L)'
;MSINDKSLIHNISQSLKISPVNWQQILIDIIAGFGCTTGTIHFLDQKTSLLKLQAQQGIPDFLLPKLSEIPIGKGMAGIAAERLKPVEMCNLQTDDSGVARPAAKDTKVEGSIAAPLMLDGKLYGTLGIAKPVPYDFTKEEVNMLMQIGEEISRAIISK
;
A
#
# COMPACT_ATOMS: atom_id res chain seq x y z
N MET A 1 18.50 6.23 -2.74
CA MET A 1 18.08 7.10 -1.64
C MET A 1 18.13 6.31 -0.33
N SER A 2 18.82 6.84 0.66
CA SER A 2 18.82 6.19 1.97
C SER A 2 17.59 6.63 2.75
N ILE A 3 16.89 5.68 3.32
CA ILE A 3 15.73 5.95 4.17
C ILE A 3 16.20 5.90 5.61
N ASN A 4 15.85 6.92 6.39
CA ASN A 4 16.08 6.88 7.83
C ASN A 4 14.96 6.04 8.44
N ASP A 5 15.18 4.73 8.45
CA ASP A 5 14.19 3.74 8.85
C ASP A 5 13.56 4.00 10.21
N LYS A 6 14.41 4.30 11.18
CA LYS A 6 13.95 4.51 12.58
C LYS A 6 13.10 5.77 12.69
N SER A 7 13.50 6.84 11.98
CA SER A 7 12.76 8.10 12.02
C SER A 7 11.38 7.97 11.38
N LEU A 8 11.30 7.32 10.21
CA LEU A 8 10.03 7.15 9.51
C LEU A 8 9.07 6.29 10.33
N ILE A 9 9.52 5.13 10.79
CA ILE A 9 8.67 4.21 11.57
C ILE A 9 8.21 4.91 12.87
N HIS A 10 9.11 5.62 13.54
CA HIS A 10 8.77 6.36 14.77
C HIS A 10 7.68 7.40 14.50
N ASN A 11 7.84 8.19 13.43
CA ASN A 11 6.88 9.24 13.09
C ASN A 11 5.51 8.65 12.75
N ILE A 12 5.48 7.56 11.98
CA ILE A 12 4.23 6.86 11.65
C ILE A 12 3.58 6.33 12.92
N SER A 13 4.36 5.69 13.80
CA SER A 13 3.86 5.14 15.05
C SER A 13 3.23 6.23 15.93
N GLN A 14 3.85 7.40 16.02
CA GLN A 14 3.31 8.52 16.80
C GLN A 14 2.01 9.05 16.18
N SER A 15 1.97 9.18 14.85
CA SER A 15 0.76 9.64 14.15
C SER A 15 -0.42 8.67 14.32
N LEU A 16 -0.14 7.38 14.41
CA LEU A 16 -1.18 6.36 14.61
C LEU A 16 -1.81 6.42 16.02
N LYS A 17 -1.15 7.04 16.98
CA LYS A 17 -1.68 7.19 18.34
C LYS A 17 -2.68 8.33 18.47
N ILE A 18 -2.73 9.22 17.48
CA ILE A 18 -3.68 10.34 17.47
C ILE A 18 -5.05 9.82 17.05
N SER A 19 -6.10 10.18 17.80
CA SER A 19 -7.47 9.73 17.52
C SER A 19 -8.37 10.92 17.18
N PRO A 20 -9.11 10.89 16.05
CA PRO A 20 -9.10 9.85 15.02
C PRO A 20 -7.83 9.88 14.19
N VAL A 21 -7.46 8.72 13.62
CA VAL A 21 -6.26 8.62 12.79
C VAL A 21 -6.49 9.35 11.47
N ASN A 22 -5.54 10.19 11.08
CA ASN A 22 -5.57 10.82 9.76
C ASN A 22 -4.86 9.91 8.75
N TRP A 23 -5.61 8.97 8.17
CA TRP A 23 -5.06 7.97 7.25
C TRP A 23 -4.45 8.60 6.01
N GLN A 24 -5.01 9.70 5.53
CA GLN A 24 -4.46 10.42 4.37
C GLN A 24 -3.07 10.96 4.67
N GLN A 25 -2.88 11.56 5.85
CA GLN A 25 -1.57 12.11 6.22
C GLN A 25 -0.55 10.99 6.43
N ILE A 26 -0.97 9.88 7.03
CA ILE A 26 -0.11 8.71 7.22
C ILE A 26 0.38 8.21 5.86
N LEU A 27 -0.51 8.08 4.89
CA LEU A 27 -0.14 7.66 3.54
C LEU A 27 0.83 8.65 2.88
N ILE A 28 0.58 9.95 3.00
CA ILE A 28 1.46 10.97 2.45
C ILE A 28 2.87 10.84 3.04
N ASP A 29 2.97 10.63 4.35
CA ASP A 29 4.26 10.49 5.02
C ASP A 29 5.00 9.23 4.56
N ILE A 30 4.28 8.12 4.36
CA ILE A 30 4.86 6.88 3.83
C ILE A 30 5.39 7.11 2.42
N ILE A 31 4.57 7.69 1.55
CA ILE A 31 4.95 7.97 0.16
C ILE A 31 6.23 8.81 0.13
N ALA A 32 6.28 9.89 0.92
CA ALA A 32 7.44 10.77 0.97
C ALA A 32 8.68 10.02 1.49
N GLY A 33 8.51 9.21 2.53
CA GLY A 33 9.61 8.46 3.13
C GLY A 33 10.25 7.46 2.18
N PHE A 34 9.49 6.91 1.24
CA PHE A 34 9.99 5.95 0.24
C PHE A 34 10.36 6.62 -1.08
N GLY A 35 10.24 7.94 -1.19
CA GLY A 35 10.54 8.63 -2.45
C GLY A 35 9.56 8.28 -3.57
N CYS A 36 8.34 7.94 -3.21
CA CYS A 36 7.28 7.61 -4.16
C CYS A 36 6.40 8.83 -4.44
N THR A 37 5.49 8.71 -5.40
CA THR A 37 4.55 9.78 -5.76
C THR A 37 3.11 9.39 -5.62
N THR A 38 2.82 8.09 -5.57
CA THR A 38 1.47 7.56 -5.62
C THR A 38 1.32 6.46 -4.57
N GLY A 39 0.16 6.34 -3.99
CA GLY A 39 -0.11 5.26 -3.05
C GLY A 39 -1.57 5.14 -2.66
N THR A 40 -1.88 4.01 -2.02
CA THR A 40 -3.22 3.69 -1.52
C THR A 40 -3.13 2.91 -0.22
N ILE A 41 -4.10 3.13 0.66
CA ILE A 41 -4.35 2.25 1.81
C ILE A 41 -5.75 1.69 1.65
N HIS A 42 -5.88 0.38 1.73
CA HIS A 42 -7.17 -0.31 1.71
C HIS A 42 -7.33 -1.11 3.00
N PHE A 43 -8.53 -1.11 3.56
CA PHE A 43 -8.86 -1.97 4.71
C PHE A 43 -9.73 -3.14 4.23
N LEU A 44 -9.48 -4.32 4.78
CA LEU A 44 -10.25 -5.51 4.46
C LEU A 44 -11.59 -5.49 5.18
N ASP A 45 -12.67 -5.59 4.41
CA ASP A 45 -14.00 -5.83 4.95
C ASP A 45 -14.17 -7.34 5.09
N GLN A 46 -14.20 -7.83 6.33
CA GLN A 46 -14.29 -9.26 6.62
C GLN A 46 -15.57 -9.90 6.11
N LYS A 47 -16.66 -9.13 6.01
CA LYS A 47 -17.97 -9.63 5.58
C LYS A 47 -18.03 -9.90 4.08
N THR A 48 -17.44 -9.00 3.30
CA THR A 48 -17.51 -9.07 1.83
C THR A 48 -16.24 -9.60 1.19
N SER A 49 -15.13 -9.69 1.95
CA SER A 49 -13.80 -10.02 1.46
C SER A 49 -13.30 -9.03 0.41
N LEU A 50 -13.74 -7.78 0.51
CA LEU A 50 -13.30 -6.69 -0.35
C LEU A 50 -12.32 -5.79 0.39
N LEU A 51 -11.29 -5.35 -0.34
CA LEU A 51 -10.36 -4.33 0.13
C LEU A 51 -10.98 -2.97 -0.20
N LYS A 52 -11.31 -2.19 0.82
CA LYS A 52 -11.99 -0.90 0.67
C LYS A 52 -11.02 0.26 0.84
N LEU A 53 -11.03 1.18 -0.10
CA LEU A 53 -10.12 2.32 -0.12
C LEU A 53 -10.33 3.24 1.08
N GLN A 54 -9.28 3.50 1.84
CA GLN A 54 -9.29 4.40 3.00
C GLN A 54 -8.54 5.69 2.73
N ALA A 55 -7.47 5.64 1.93
CA ALA A 55 -6.68 6.81 1.59
C ALA A 55 -6.01 6.59 0.26
N GLN A 56 -5.80 7.66 -0.50
CA GLN A 56 -5.09 7.62 -1.76
C GLN A 56 -4.34 8.92 -2.00
N GLN A 57 -3.28 8.85 -2.78
CA GLN A 57 -2.51 10.01 -3.21
C GLN A 57 -2.02 9.77 -4.62
N GLY A 58 -2.22 10.75 -5.50
CA GLY A 58 -1.73 10.69 -6.87
C GLY A 58 -2.56 9.84 -7.83
N ILE A 59 -3.72 9.35 -7.41
CA ILE A 59 -4.61 8.58 -8.27
C ILE A 59 -5.54 9.54 -9.03
N PRO A 60 -5.62 9.46 -10.37
CA PRO A 60 -6.59 10.29 -11.11
C PRO A 60 -8.02 10.02 -10.66
N ASP A 61 -8.80 11.09 -10.54
CA ASP A 61 -10.17 11.00 -10.03
C ASP A 61 -11.04 10.00 -10.79
N PHE A 62 -10.88 9.92 -12.11
CA PHE A 62 -11.70 9.01 -12.92
C PHE A 62 -11.42 7.53 -12.64
N LEU A 63 -10.30 7.21 -11.98
CA LEU A 63 -9.96 5.84 -11.61
C LEU A 63 -10.44 5.45 -10.22
N LEU A 64 -10.79 6.40 -9.38
CA LEU A 64 -11.16 6.12 -7.98
C LEU A 64 -12.30 5.11 -7.85
N PRO A 65 -13.38 5.18 -8.66
CA PRO A 65 -14.44 4.16 -8.55
C PRO A 65 -13.95 2.73 -8.77
N LYS A 66 -12.94 2.55 -9.65
CA LYS A 66 -12.39 1.22 -9.95
C LYS A 66 -11.47 0.70 -8.86
N LEU A 67 -10.93 1.60 -8.01
CA LEU A 67 -10.01 1.27 -6.95
C LEU A 67 -10.64 1.31 -5.57
N SER A 68 -11.91 1.73 -5.48
CA SER A 68 -12.60 1.89 -4.20
C SER A 68 -12.84 0.55 -3.49
N GLU A 69 -13.06 -0.52 -4.27
CA GLU A 69 -13.27 -1.87 -3.74
C GLU A 69 -12.52 -2.86 -4.62
N ILE A 70 -11.59 -3.61 -4.02
CA ILE A 70 -10.75 -4.57 -4.74
C ILE A 70 -10.97 -5.95 -4.17
N PRO A 71 -11.40 -6.93 -5.00
CA PRO A 71 -11.53 -8.32 -4.55
C PRO A 71 -10.16 -8.94 -4.24
N ILE A 72 -10.09 -9.77 -3.21
CA ILE A 72 -8.90 -10.57 -2.94
C ILE A 72 -8.60 -11.43 -4.17
N GLY A 73 -7.34 -11.46 -4.59
CA GLY A 73 -6.90 -12.18 -5.78
C GLY A 73 -6.90 -11.37 -7.08
N LYS A 74 -7.32 -10.10 -7.06
CA LYS A 74 -7.38 -9.24 -8.24
C LYS A 74 -6.44 -8.05 -8.11
N GLY A 75 -5.58 -7.84 -9.13
CA GLY A 75 -4.61 -6.76 -9.15
C GLY A 75 -3.49 -6.96 -8.14
N MET A 76 -2.57 -5.99 -8.06
CA MET A 76 -1.43 -6.12 -7.14
C MET A 76 -1.89 -6.19 -5.68
N ALA A 77 -2.79 -5.30 -5.26
CA ALA A 77 -3.31 -5.30 -3.90
C ALA A 77 -4.06 -6.60 -3.58
N GLY A 78 -4.95 -7.04 -4.47
CA GLY A 78 -5.72 -8.26 -4.25
C GLY A 78 -4.84 -9.50 -4.18
N ILE A 79 -3.79 -9.57 -5.00
CA ILE A 79 -2.85 -10.69 -5.00
C ILE A 79 -1.97 -10.67 -3.75
N ALA A 80 -1.52 -9.48 -3.31
CA ALA A 80 -0.78 -9.36 -2.07
C ALA A 80 -1.63 -9.84 -0.88
N ALA A 81 -2.91 -9.50 -0.87
CA ALA A 81 -3.85 -9.95 0.15
C ALA A 81 -4.03 -11.47 0.12
N GLU A 82 -4.14 -12.05 -1.07
CA GLU A 82 -4.30 -13.50 -1.24
C GLU A 82 -3.06 -14.28 -0.80
N ARG A 83 -1.88 -13.80 -1.22
CA ARG A 83 -0.60 -14.47 -0.92
C ARG A 83 -0.08 -14.18 0.48
N LEU A 84 -0.58 -13.13 1.14
CA LEU A 84 -0.10 -12.64 2.42
C LEU A 84 1.39 -12.27 2.36
N LYS A 85 1.82 -11.77 1.21
CA LYS A 85 3.20 -11.37 0.92
C LYS A 85 3.23 -10.15 0.03
N PRO A 86 4.31 -9.34 0.08
CA PRO A 86 4.45 -8.22 -0.85
C PRO A 86 4.50 -8.69 -2.30
N VAL A 87 3.90 -7.89 -3.19
CA VAL A 87 3.95 -8.09 -4.64
C VAL A 87 4.60 -6.86 -5.25
N GLU A 88 5.66 -7.07 -6.03
CA GLU A 88 6.45 -5.99 -6.63
C GLU A 88 6.46 -6.07 -8.13
N MET A 89 6.57 -4.90 -8.79
CA MET A 89 6.80 -4.78 -10.22
C MET A 89 7.79 -3.66 -10.47
N CYS A 90 8.91 -3.98 -11.13
CA CYS A 90 9.91 -2.98 -11.51
C CYS A 90 9.32 -1.94 -12.46
N ASN A 91 8.50 -2.38 -13.42
CA ASN A 91 7.80 -1.48 -14.33
C ASN A 91 6.40 -2.03 -14.64
N LEU A 92 5.40 -1.46 -13.96
CA LEU A 92 4.01 -1.87 -14.09
C LEU A 92 3.49 -1.64 -15.51
N GLN A 93 3.98 -0.60 -16.22
CA GLN A 93 3.50 -0.27 -17.56
C GLN A 93 3.87 -1.32 -18.60
N THR A 94 5.02 -2.00 -18.44
CA THR A 94 5.47 -3.02 -19.38
C THR A 94 5.19 -4.43 -18.93
N ASP A 95 4.64 -4.60 -17.72
CA ASP A 95 4.34 -5.93 -17.18
C ASP A 95 3.21 -6.60 -17.97
N ASP A 96 3.42 -7.83 -18.39
CA ASP A 96 2.43 -8.63 -19.11
C ASP A 96 2.03 -9.90 -18.37
N SER A 97 2.40 -10.00 -17.10
CA SER A 97 2.06 -11.16 -16.27
C SER A 97 0.55 -11.31 -16.00
N GLY A 98 -0.20 -10.22 -16.19
CA GLY A 98 -1.62 -10.19 -15.87
C GLY A 98 -1.92 -9.87 -14.40
N VAL A 99 -0.90 -9.69 -13.56
CA VAL A 99 -1.08 -9.34 -12.15
C VAL A 99 -1.68 -7.93 -12.03
N ALA A 100 -1.14 -6.97 -12.79
CA ALA A 100 -1.65 -5.60 -12.79
C ALA A 100 -2.91 -5.51 -13.65
N ARG A 101 -3.97 -4.93 -13.07
CA ARG A 101 -5.22 -4.69 -13.79
C ARG A 101 -5.04 -3.49 -14.73
N PRO A 102 -5.85 -3.40 -15.82
CA PRO A 102 -5.78 -2.24 -16.73
C PRO A 102 -5.92 -0.89 -16.02
N ALA A 103 -6.78 -0.80 -15.00
CA ALA A 103 -6.95 0.44 -14.23
C ALA A 103 -5.66 0.86 -13.54
N ALA A 104 -4.86 -0.09 -13.03
CA ALA A 104 -3.58 0.22 -12.41
C ALA A 104 -2.60 0.82 -13.42
N LYS A 105 -2.60 0.33 -14.66
CA LYS A 105 -1.74 0.87 -15.71
C LYS A 105 -2.10 2.30 -16.10
N ASP A 106 -3.37 2.67 -15.96
CA ASP A 106 -3.84 4.03 -16.25
C ASP A 106 -3.34 5.06 -15.22
N THR A 107 -2.79 4.63 -14.08
CA THR A 107 -2.18 5.53 -13.09
C THR A 107 -0.87 6.14 -13.58
N LYS A 108 -0.27 5.60 -14.65
CA LYS A 108 1.00 6.04 -15.24
C LYS A 108 2.19 5.82 -14.33
N VAL A 109 2.07 5.03 -13.26
CA VAL A 109 3.21 4.66 -12.41
C VAL A 109 3.97 3.51 -13.03
N GLU A 110 5.23 3.34 -12.61
CA GLU A 110 6.09 2.28 -13.14
C GLU A 110 6.57 1.35 -12.01
N GLY A 111 7.55 1.75 -11.19
CA GLY A 111 8.01 0.91 -10.06
C GLY A 111 6.95 0.87 -8.97
N SER A 112 6.44 -0.31 -8.64
CA SER A 112 5.30 -0.46 -7.73
C SER A 112 5.49 -1.61 -6.76
N ILE A 113 4.93 -1.46 -5.55
CA ILE A 113 4.87 -2.53 -4.56
C ILE A 113 3.53 -2.44 -3.81
N ALA A 114 2.91 -3.58 -3.59
CA ALA A 114 1.74 -3.70 -2.72
C ALA A 114 2.09 -4.65 -1.58
N ALA A 115 1.93 -4.19 -0.34
CA ALA A 115 2.22 -4.98 0.84
C ALA A 115 0.93 -5.29 1.59
N PRO A 116 0.74 -6.53 2.08
CA PRO A 116 -0.38 -6.82 2.94
C PRO A 116 -0.17 -6.21 4.32
N LEU A 117 -1.23 -5.70 4.93
CA LEU A 117 -1.21 -5.22 6.31
C LEU A 117 -1.43 -6.44 7.21
N MET A 118 -0.34 -6.92 7.81
CA MET A 118 -0.32 -8.15 8.58
C MET A 118 -0.02 -7.90 10.04
N LEU A 119 -0.68 -8.65 10.92
CA LEU A 119 -0.34 -8.70 12.35
C LEU A 119 -0.73 -10.07 12.88
N ASP A 120 0.24 -10.74 13.51
CA ASP A 120 0.03 -12.08 14.11
C ASP A 120 -0.58 -13.07 13.12
N GLY A 121 -0.13 -13.01 11.85
CA GLY A 121 -0.58 -13.91 10.80
C GLY A 121 -1.94 -13.59 10.20
N LYS A 122 -2.56 -12.48 10.62
CA LYS A 122 -3.89 -12.08 10.13
C LYS A 122 -3.79 -10.86 9.20
N LEU A 123 -4.63 -10.87 8.16
CA LEU A 123 -4.70 -9.80 7.17
C LEU A 123 -5.72 -8.72 7.59
N TYR A 124 -5.32 -7.45 7.50
CA TYR A 124 -6.18 -6.30 7.82
C TYR A 124 -6.40 -5.37 6.64
N GLY A 125 -5.63 -5.52 5.57
CA GLY A 125 -5.75 -4.69 4.40
C GLY A 125 -4.51 -4.72 3.54
N THR A 126 -4.29 -3.66 2.76
CA THR A 126 -3.10 -3.54 1.89
C THR A 126 -2.61 -2.10 1.85
N LEU A 127 -1.32 -1.96 1.58
CA LEU A 127 -0.64 -0.67 1.42
C LEU A 127 0.15 -0.73 0.12
N GLY A 128 -0.17 0.14 -0.83
CA GLY A 128 0.53 0.22 -2.11
C GLY A 128 1.22 1.55 -2.27
N ILE A 129 2.44 1.53 -2.80
CA ILE A 129 3.20 2.74 -3.16
C ILE A 129 3.87 2.54 -4.50
N ALA A 130 4.11 3.64 -5.22
CA ALA A 130 4.64 3.56 -6.56
C ALA A 130 5.43 4.81 -6.95
N LYS A 131 6.36 4.61 -7.89
CA LYS A 131 7.22 5.65 -8.46
C LYS A 131 6.87 5.87 -9.92
N PRO A 132 7.12 7.08 -10.47
CA PRO A 132 6.90 7.34 -11.89
C PRO A 132 8.04 6.83 -12.79
N VAL A 133 8.97 6.07 -12.25
CA VAL A 133 10.12 5.48 -12.95
C VAL A 133 10.23 4.01 -12.60
N PRO A 134 10.87 3.18 -13.46
CA PRO A 134 11.15 1.79 -13.11
C PRO A 134 11.99 1.73 -11.84
N TYR A 135 11.69 0.79 -10.94
CA TYR A 135 12.41 0.70 -9.68
C TYR A 135 12.25 -0.68 -9.05
N ASP A 136 13.36 -1.21 -8.55
CA ASP A 136 13.37 -2.44 -7.75
C ASP A 136 13.53 -2.05 -6.28
N PHE A 137 12.50 -2.26 -5.47
CA PHE A 137 12.57 -1.96 -4.05
C PHE A 137 13.60 -2.85 -3.37
N THR A 138 14.42 -2.26 -2.50
CA THR A 138 15.45 -3.02 -1.78
C THR A 138 14.79 -3.89 -0.71
N LYS A 139 15.52 -4.91 -0.27
CA LYS A 139 15.04 -5.77 0.81
C LYS A 139 14.73 -4.96 2.07
N GLU A 140 15.57 -3.97 2.39
CA GLU A 140 15.36 -3.09 3.54
C GLU A 140 14.07 -2.28 3.39
N GLU A 141 13.80 -1.78 2.20
CA GLU A 141 12.57 -1.03 1.92
C GLU A 141 11.34 -1.91 2.07
N VAL A 142 11.39 -3.13 1.52
CA VAL A 142 10.27 -4.08 1.64
C VAL A 142 10.03 -4.43 3.11
N ASN A 143 11.08 -4.71 3.86
CA ASN A 143 10.95 -5.05 5.29
C ASN A 143 10.37 -3.89 6.07
N MET A 144 10.81 -2.66 5.80
CA MET A 144 10.28 -1.47 6.47
C MET A 144 8.80 -1.26 6.15
N LEU A 145 8.40 -1.46 4.89
CA LEU A 145 7.01 -1.33 4.49
C LEU A 145 6.14 -2.35 5.24
N MET A 146 6.63 -3.59 5.40
CA MET A 146 5.93 -4.61 6.16
C MET A 146 5.82 -4.24 7.65
N GLN A 147 6.86 -3.65 8.24
CA GLN A 147 6.81 -3.18 9.63
C GLN A 147 5.81 -2.04 9.81
N ILE A 148 5.76 -1.11 8.87
CA ILE A 148 4.75 -0.05 8.88
C ILE A 148 3.36 -0.66 8.80
N GLY A 149 3.20 -1.70 7.96
CA GLY A 149 1.93 -2.42 7.85
C GLY A 149 1.49 -3.05 9.16
N GLU A 150 2.43 -3.59 9.94
CA GLU A 150 2.12 -4.12 11.28
C GLU A 150 1.61 -3.02 12.21
N GLU A 151 2.26 -1.86 12.20
CA GLU A 151 1.85 -0.72 13.04
C GLU A 151 0.46 -0.21 12.65
N ILE A 152 0.17 -0.14 11.35
CA ILE A 152 -1.16 0.22 10.87
C ILE A 152 -2.19 -0.80 11.34
N SER A 153 -1.87 -2.09 11.24
CA SER A 153 -2.77 -3.17 11.68
C SER A 153 -3.08 -3.08 13.17
N ARG A 154 -2.07 -2.77 14.00
CA ARG A 154 -2.29 -2.53 15.44
C ARG A 154 -3.28 -1.39 15.68
N ALA A 155 -3.14 -0.30 14.93
CA ALA A 155 -4.02 0.84 15.07
C ALA A 155 -5.46 0.50 14.64
N ILE A 156 -5.62 -0.33 13.61
CA ILE A 156 -6.94 -0.79 13.17
C ILE A 156 -7.63 -1.60 14.28
N ILE A 157 -6.91 -2.51 14.92
CA ILE A 157 -7.46 -3.37 15.98
C ILE A 157 -7.87 -2.54 17.20
N SER A 158 -7.11 -1.50 17.54
CA SER A 158 -7.36 -0.71 18.74
C SER A 158 -8.52 0.26 18.64
N LYS A 159 -9.19 0.35 17.47
CA LYS A 159 -10.31 1.29 17.25
C LYS A 159 -11.67 0.67 17.50
#